data_493342ec25de913c6c89f2aa40643d1e
#
_entry.id   493342ec25de913c6c89f2aa40643d1e
#
_cell.length_a   1.000
_cell.length_b   1.000
_cell.length_c   1.000
_cell.angle_alpha   90.00
_cell.angle_beta   90.00
_cell.angle_gamma   90.00
#
_symmetry.space_group_name_H-M   'P 1'
#
loop_
_entity.id
_entity.type
_entity.pdbx_description
1 polymer ?
#
loop_
_entity_poly.entity_id
_entity_poly.type
_entity_poly.pdbx_seq_one_letter_code
_entity_poly.pdbx_strand_id
1 'polypeptide(L)'
;KKDETARRIAQEMLDNPIEILSRLNKQELQIVDEFVKGDANTYIVRKMRKTQYKLQKLFLVATYEDKENQEWHMLMPSELTKALSTSLNFYLDMANKGIKAPSAKQLRMMSALGQFFGEKEL
;
A
#
# COMPACT_ATOMS: atom_id res chain seq x y z
N LYS A 1 3.51 22.02 12.20
CA LYS A 1 3.03 20.96 13.09
C LYS A 1 2.32 19.85 12.34
N LYS A 2 1.42 20.20 11.43
CA LYS A 2 0.77 19.21 10.56
C LYS A 2 1.78 18.53 9.63
N ASP A 3 2.74 19.30 9.14
CA ASP A 3 3.78 18.77 8.25
C ASP A 3 4.69 17.78 8.95
N GLU A 4 5.02 18.04 10.21
CA GLU A 4 5.86 17.13 11.00
C GLU A 4 5.13 15.82 11.28
N THR A 5 3.84 15.91 11.61
CA THR A 5 3.01 14.72 11.85
C THR A 5 2.89 13.89 10.57
N ALA A 6 2.64 14.55 9.42
CA ALA A 6 2.54 13.86 8.14
C ALA A 6 3.87 13.21 7.76
N ARG A 7 5.00 13.88 7.97
CA ARG A 7 6.32 13.32 7.71
C ARG A 7 6.63 12.11 8.57
N ARG A 8 6.26 12.18 9.85
CA ARG A 8 6.45 11.08 10.80
C ARG A 8 5.64 9.86 10.36
N ILE A 9 4.36 10.08 10.01
CA ILE A 9 3.49 8.99 9.53
C ILE A 9 4.07 8.39 8.26
N ALA A 10 4.49 9.22 7.31
CA ALA A 10 5.07 8.74 6.05
C ALA A 10 6.35 7.94 6.32
N GLN A 11 7.20 8.41 7.24
CA GLN A 11 8.43 7.69 7.58
C GLN A 11 8.14 6.34 8.22
N GLU A 12 7.18 6.30 9.14
CA GLU A 12 6.76 5.05 9.78
C GLU A 12 6.21 4.06 8.76
N MET A 13 5.48 4.55 7.77
CA MET A 13 4.91 3.72 6.70
C MET A 13 6.01 3.15 5.80
N LEU A 14 7.05 3.93 5.49
CA LEU A 14 8.18 3.44 4.69
C LEU A 14 8.89 2.30 5.39
N ASP A 15 8.95 2.35 6.73
CA ASP A 15 9.60 1.32 7.52
C ASP A 15 8.72 0.06 7.67
N ASN A 16 7.41 0.18 7.39
CA ASN A 16 6.46 -0.92 7.57
C ASN A 16 5.53 -1.08 6.36
N PRO A 17 6.07 -1.47 5.19
CA PRO A 17 5.24 -1.60 3.98
C PRO A 17 4.13 -2.64 4.11
N ILE A 18 4.33 -3.68 4.89
CA ILE A 18 3.30 -4.70 5.13
C ILE A 18 2.09 -4.10 5.84
N GLU A 19 2.32 -3.19 6.78
CA GLU A 19 1.23 -2.49 7.48
C GLU A 19 0.37 -1.69 6.50
N ILE A 20 1.01 -1.05 5.53
CA ILE A 20 0.30 -0.31 4.49
C ILE A 20 -0.54 -1.27 3.64
N LEU A 21 0.10 -2.29 3.09
CA LEU A 21 -0.54 -3.23 2.17
C LEU A 21 -1.72 -3.97 2.80
N SER A 22 -1.61 -4.30 4.08
CA SER A 22 -2.66 -5.02 4.81
C SER A 22 -3.94 -4.20 4.98
N ARG A 23 -3.86 -2.87 4.84
CA ARG A 23 -5.01 -1.97 4.97
C ARG A 23 -5.71 -1.68 3.66
N LEU A 24 -5.10 -2.04 2.52
CA LEU A 24 -5.62 -1.72 1.20
C LEU A 24 -6.59 -2.79 0.71
N ASN A 25 -7.63 -2.35 0.00
CA ASN A 25 -8.55 -3.27 -0.65
C ASN A 25 -8.01 -3.67 -2.03
N LYS A 26 -8.76 -4.52 -2.74
CA LYS A 26 -8.33 -5.04 -4.04
C LYS A 26 -8.07 -3.93 -5.06
N GLN A 27 -8.96 -2.94 -5.14
CA GLN A 27 -8.80 -1.83 -6.07
C GLN A 27 -7.55 -1.01 -5.77
N GLU A 28 -7.31 -0.78 -4.49
CA GLU A 28 -6.15 -0.01 -4.04
C GLU A 28 -4.85 -0.76 -4.29
N LEU A 29 -4.85 -2.07 -4.07
CA LEU A 29 -3.70 -2.92 -4.38
C LEU A 29 -3.41 -2.93 -5.88
N GLN A 30 -4.44 -2.92 -6.72
CA GLN A 30 -4.27 -2.82 -8.17
C GLN A 30 -3.65 -1.50 -8.58
N ILE A 31 -4.03 -0.41 -7.92
CA ILE A 31 -3.43 0.91 -8.17
C ILE A 31 -1.95 0.89 -7.80
N VAL A 32 -1.60 0.30 -6.65
CA VAL A 32 -0.20 0.15 -6.25
C VAL A 32 0.57 -0.66 -7.29
N ASP A 33 -0.03 -1.73 -7.80
CA ASP A 33 0.60 -2.57 -8.83
C ASP A 33 0.89 -1.77 -10.11
N GLU A 34 -0.03 -0.90 -10.52
CA GLU A 34 0.18 -0.03 -11.67
C GLU A 34 1.35 0.93 -11.45
N PHE A 35 1.49 1.47 -10.22
CA PHE A 35 2.64 2.32 -9.89
C PHE A 35 3.95 1.53 -9.91
N VAL A 36 3.93 0.32 -9.38
CA VAL A 36 5.13 -0.54 -9.33
C VAL A 36 5.61 -0.91 -10.74
N LYS A 37 4.68 -1.18 -11.64
CA LYS A 37 5.00 -1.54 -13.03
C LYS A 37 5.35 -0.35 -13.90
N GLY A 38 5.00 0.86 -13.47
CA GLY A 38 5.26 2.08 -14.23
C GLY A 38 6.62 2.68 -13.93
N ASP A 39 6.92 3.76 -14.62
CA ASP A 39 8.14 4.54 -14.39
C ASP A 39 7.98 5.44 -13.16
N ALA A 40 9.10 6.00 -12.69
CA ALA A 40 9.12 6.86 -11.50
C ALA A 40 8.19 8.09 -11.59
N ASN A 41 7.85 8.51 -12.81
CA ASN A 41 6.99 9.67 -13.04
C ASN A 41 5.61 9.27 -13.60
N THR A 42 5.20 8.04 -13.38
CA THR A 42 3.90 7.55 -13.85
C THR A 42 2.77 8.13 -13.01
N TYR A 43 1.84 8.80 -13.70
CA TYR A 43 0.59 9.25 -13.08
C TYR A 43 -0.49 8.20 -13.33
N ILE A 44 -1.28 7.94 -12.31
CA ILE A 44 -2.45 7.08 -12.43
C ILE A 44 -3.69 7.97 -12.31
N VAL A 45 -4.59 7.85 -13.28
CA VAL A 45 -5.81 8.66 -13.35
C VAL A 45 -7.01 7.78 -12.99
N ARG A 46 -7.82 8.27 -12.07
CA ARG A 46 -9.06 7.60 -11.68
C ARG A 46 -10.16 8.64 -11.53
N LYS A 47 -11.39 8.24 -11.82
CA LYS A 47 -12.53 9.12 -11.65
C LYS A 47 -12.76 9.47 -10.19
N MET A 48 -13.13 10.71 -9.92
CA MET A 48 -13.44 11.15 -8.56
C MET A 48 -14.60 10.36 -8.00
N ARG A 49 -14.51 10.03 -6.72
CA ARG A 49 -15.57 9.33 -5.98
C ARG A 49 -15.93 10.14 -4.75
N LYS A 50 -17.05 9.79 -4.13
CA LYS A 50 -17.45 10.41 -2.87
C LYS A 50 -16.42 10.15 -1.78
N THR A 51 -15.82 8.96 -1.80
CA THR A 51 -14.81 8.56 -0.81
C THR A 51 -13.47 8.43 -1.51
N GLN A 52 -12.45 9.07 -0.94
CA GLN A 52 -11.09 8.94 -1.44
C GLN A 52 -10.56 7.53 -1.19
N TYR A 53 -9.59 7.12 -2.00
CA TYR A 53 -8.86 5.89 -1.75
C TYR A 53 -8.03 6.03 -0.47
N LYS A 54 -7.77 4.91 0.21
CA LYS A 54 -6.89 4.92 1.38
C LYS A 54 -5.50 5.42 1.04
N LEU A 55 -5.05 5.18 -0.19
CA LEU A 55 -3.76 5.71 -0.68
C LEU A 55 -3.71 7.23 -0.53
N GLN A 56 -4.82 7.91 -0.80
CA GLN A 56 -4.91 9.36 -0.66
C GLN A 56 -5.05 9.79 0.80
N LYS A 57 -5.89 9.09 1.56
CA LYS A 57 -6.13 9.39 2.97
C LYS A 57 -4.89 9.23 3.83
N LEU A 58 -4.03 8.27 3.47
CA LEU A 58 -2.79 7.99 4.19
C LEU A 58 -1.60 8.78 3.64
N PHE A 59 -1.86 9.67 2.68
CA PHE A 59 -0.83 10.51 2.04
C PHE A 59 0.28 9.70 1.37
N LEU A 60 -0.08 8.52 0.86
CA LEU A 60 0.86 7.66 0.12
C LEU A 60 1.07 8.13 -1.30
N VAL A 61 0.12 8.89 -1.82
CA VAL A 61 0.18 9.45 -3.17
C VAL A 61 -0.10 10.94 -3.11
N ALA A 62 0.54 11.69 -4.01
CA ALA A 62 0.18 13.08 -4.27
C ALA A 62 -0.97 13.06 -5.25
N THR A 63 -1.99 13.87 -5.00
CA THR A 63 -3.19 13.91 -5.84
C THR A 63 -3.40 15.30 -6.42
N TYR A 64 -3.54 15.36 -7.74
CA TYR A 64 -4.00 16.55 -8.44
C TYR A 64 -5.46 16.35 -8.83
N GLU A 65 -6.31 17.29 -8.46
CA GLU A 65 -7.74 17.21 -8.80
C GLU A 65 -8.01 17.93 -10.13
N ASP A 66 -8.42 17.16 -11.13
CA ASP A 66 -8.88 17.71 -12.40
C ASP A 66 -10.38 17.87 -12.32
N LYS A 67 -10.82 19.07 -11.95
CA LYS A 67 -12.23 19.35 -11.72
C LYS A 67 -13.05 19.36 -13.00
N GLU A 68 -12.45 19.71 -14.13
CA GLU A 68 -13.13 19.73 -15.41
C GLU A 68 -13.57 18.33 -15.84
N ASN A 69 -12.68 17.36 -15.67
CA ASN A 69 -12.93 15.97 -16.08
C ASN A 69 -13.38 15.10 -14.92
N GLN A 70 -13.48 15.66 -13.71
CA GLN A 70 -13.86 14.92 -12.50
C GLN A 70 -12.94 13.73 -12.28
N GLU A 71 -11.62 13.96 -12.32
CA GLU A 71 -10.61 12.93 -12.20
C GLU A 71 -9.55 13.29 -11.18
N TRP A 72 -8.98 12.27 -10.55
CA TRP A 72 -7.80 12.38 -9.71
C TRP A 72 -6.59 11.89 -10.50
N HIS A 73 -5.54 12.71 -10.53
CA HIS A 73 -4.25 12.34 -11.09
C HIS A 73 -3.31 12.09 -9.92
N MET A 74 -2.93 10.84 -9.74
CA MET A 74 -2.15 10.42 -8.56
C MET A 74 -0.73 10.04 -8.92
N LEU A 75 0.20 10.40 -8.05
CA LEU A 75 1.62 10.07 -8.21
C LEU A 75 2.13 9.50 -6.89
N MET A 76 2.81 8.36 -6.96
CA MET A 76 3.42 7.75 -5.78
C MET A 76 4.94 7.97 -5.81
N PRO A 77 5.55 8.38 -4.69
CA PRO A 77 7.02 8.50 -4.63
C PRO A 77 7.69 7.17 -4.92
N SER A 78 8.79 7.21 -5.67
CA SER A 78 9.49 6.00 -6.08
C SER A 78 10.03 5.18 -4.91
N GLU A 79 10.42 5.84 -3.83
CA GLU A 79 10.89 5.16 -2.63
C GLU A 79 9.80 4.27 -2.02
N LEU A 80 8.57 4.80 -1.99
CA LEU A 80 7.42 4.06 -1.50
C LEU A 80 7.06 2.91 -2.44
N THR A 81 7.10 3.17 -3.75
CA THR A 81 6.85 2.15 -4.76
C THR A 81 7.79 0.96 -4.57
N LYS A 82 9.08 1.22 -4.38
CA LYS A 82 10.07 0.18 -4.15
C LYS A 82 9.80 -0.59 -2.87
N ALA A 83 9.46 0.13 -1.80
CA ALA A 83 9.19 -0.50 -0.50
C ALA A 83 7.98 -1.42 -0.56
N LEU A 84 6.92 -1.01 -1.26
CA LEU A 84 5.70 -1.80 -1.38
C LEU A 84 5.85 -2.98 -2.33
N SER A 85 6.73 -2.88 -3.33
CA SER A 85 6.87 -3.89 -4.37
C SER A 85 7.27 -5.27 -3.82
N THR A 86 8.01 -5.31 -2.74
CA THR A 86 8.54 -6.54 -2.17
C THR A 86 7.45 -7.53 -1.75
N SER A 87 6.37 -7.03 -1.13
CA SER A 87 5.30 -7.88 -0.62
C SER A 87 3.99 -7.73 -1.39
N LEU A 88 3.97 -6.90 -2.42
CA LEU A 88 2.75 -6.58 -3.16
C LEU A 88 2.09 -7.82 -3.76
N ASN A 89 2.87 -8.71 -4.39
CA ASN A 89 2.33 -9.88 -5.07
C ASN A 89 1.58 -10.80 -4.12
N PHE A 90 2.08 -10.94 -2.89
CA PHE A 90 1.41 -11.74 -1.86
C PHE A 90 0.01 -11.17 -1.57
N TYR A 91 -0.10 -9.86 -1.37
CA TYR A 91 -1.38 -9.24 -1.05
C TYR A 91 -2.33 -9.21 -2.25
N LEU A 92 -1.79 -9.04 -3.46
CA LEU A 92 -2.60 -9.11 -4.69
C LEU A 92 -3.17 -10.52 -4.86
N ASP A 93 -2.37 -11.54 -4.66
CA ASP A 93 -2.81 -12.92 -4.78
C ASP A 93 -3.92 -13.24 -3.80
N MET A 94 -3.76 -12.82 -2.54
CA MET A 94 -4.78 -12.98 -1.51
C MET A 94 -6.08 -12.27 -1.90
N ALA A 95 -5.98 -11.04 -2.37
CA ALA A 95 -7.14 -10.25 -2.79
C ALA A 95 -7.87 -10.90 -3.96
N ASN A 96 -7.11 -11.42 -4.93
CA ASN A 96 -7.69 -12.09 -6.11
C ASN A 96 -8.41 -13.38 -5.74
N LYS A 97 -7.98 -14.05 -4.69
CA LYS A 97 -8.62 -15.26 -4.18
C LYS A 97 -9.78 -14.98 -3.23
N GLY A 98 -10.04 -13.69 -2.93
CA GLY A 98 -11.08 -13.30 -2.00
C GLY A 98 -10.75 -13.61 -0.54
N ILE A 99 -9.47 -13.80 -0.23
CA ILE A 99 -9.00 -14.10 1.11
C ILE A 99 -8.59 -12.79 1.79
N LYS A 100 -9.00 -12.61 3.04
CA LYS A 100 -8.60 -11.44 3.81
C LYS A 100 -7.11 -11.54 4.13
N ALA A 101 -6.34 -10.55 3.69
CA ALA A 101 -4.91 -10.52 3.94
C ALA A 101 -4.62 -10.33 5.42
N PRO A 102 -3.60 -11.02 5.97
CA PRO A 102 -3.24 -10.86 7.37
C PRO A 102 -2.64 -9.48 7.64
N SER A 103 -2.88 -8.96 8.85
CA SER A 103 -2.24 -7.71 9.29
C SER A 103 -0.77 -7.96 9.59
N ALA A 104 0.00 -6.87 9.73
CA ALA A 104 1.41 -6.99 10.11
C ALA A 104 1.58 -7.71 11.44
N LYS A 105 0.67 -7.47 12.38
CA LYS A 105 0.68 -8.15 13.68
C LYS A 105 0.46 -9.64 13.52
N GLN A 106 -0.51 -10.04 12.69
CA GLN A 106 -0.81 -11.44 12.44
C GLN A 106 0.37 -12.14 11.76
N LEU A 107 1.02 -11.49 10.80
CA LEU A 107 2.19 -12.05 10.12
C LEU A 107 3.35 -12.25 11.09
N ARG A 108 3.56 -11.31 12.01
CA ARG A 108 4.61 -11.46 13.02
C ARG A 108 4.33 -12.63 13.93
N MET A 109 3.07 -12.83 14.33
CA MET A 109 2.66 -13.97 15.14
C MET A 109 2.86 -15.28 14.38
N MET A 110 2.46 -15.33 13.12
CA MET A 110 2.63 -16.51 12.27
C MET A 110 4.10 -16.85 12.09
N SER A 111 4.96 -15.85 11.89
CA SER A 111 6.39 -16.04 11.75
C SER A 111 7.02 -16.61 13.03
N ALA A 112 6.60 -16.07 14.17
CA ALA A 112 7.09 -16.55 15.48
C ALA A 112 6.68 -18.01 15.71
N LEU A 113 5.44 -18.36 15.39
CA LEU A 113 4.96 -19.74 15.47
C LEU A 113 5.70 -20.65 14.51
N GLY A 114 5.94 -20.18 13.29
CA GLY A 114 6.68 -20.93 12.27
C GLY A 114 8.10 -21.24 12.74
N GLN A 115 8.78 -20.28 13.34
CA GLN A 115 10.11 -20.49 13.89
C GLN A 115 10.08 -21.49 15.03
N PHE A 116 9.08 -21.39 15.89
CA PHE A 116 8.92 -22.32 17.02
C PHE A 116 8.72 -23.77 16.54
N PHE A 117 7.84 -23.98 15.56
CA PHE A 117 7.58 -25.31 15.03
C PHE A 117 8.74 -25.80 14.17
N GLY A 118 9.39 -24.92 13.44
CA GLY A 118 10.55 -25.25 12.62
C GLY A 118 11.72 -25.79 13.45
N GLU A 119 11.95 -25.21 14.62
CA GLU A 119 12.99 -25.68 15.53
C GLU A 119 12.71 -27.09 16.06
N LYS A 120 11.44 -27.42 16.26
CA LYS A 120 11.06 -28.75 16.76
C LYS A 120 11.23 -29.84 15.71
N GLU A 121 11.15 -29.50 14.44
CA GLU A 121 11.31 -30.46 13.36
C GLU A 121 12.77 -30.81 13.09
N LEU A 122 13.66 -29.96 13.56
CA LEU A 122 15.09 -30.19 13.42
C LEU A 122 15.62 -31.02 14.59
#